data_efefe4c35dce0bbd1be3f1328c1d66db
#
_entry.id   efefe4c35dce0bbd1be3f1328c1d66db
#
_cell.length_a   1.000
_cell.length_b   1.000
_cell.length_c   1.000
_cell.angle_alpha   90.00
_cell.angle_beta   90.00
_cell.angle_gamma   90.00
#
_symmetry.space_group_name_H-M   'P 1'
#
loop_
_entity.id
_entity.type
_entity.pdbx_description
1 polymer ?
#
loop_
_entity_poly.entity_id
_entity_poly.type
_entity_poly.pdbx_seq_one_letter_code
_entity_poly.pdbx_strand_id
1 'polypeptide(L)'
;QGAVGAFMSMAAGYGIKPANILAAVRPIAERGAWEKAASKFERMPQFGLDIETWTALRYVVDGWRAAHPSIVQGWWDMQDAVIAAVETPGEFVRMLGGRIRFFCARDRRFLHMYLPSGRVLSYFQPRIVEPKRKDEDTDEAEAAQDHNDRRRVVVEGRDSKRGGKWGKISLYGGLEWENAVQALCRDLLADGMLACEEAGYPVVLHVHDEP
;
A
#
# COMPACT_ATOMS: atom_id res chain seq x y z
N GLN A 1 2.18 5.36 1.72
CA GLN A 1 2.59 4.05 1.21
C GLN A 1 2.99 4.08 -0.28
N GLY A 2 2.58 5.07 -1.03
CA GLY A 2 2.89 5.20 -2.44
C GLY A 2 4.28 5.80 -2.71
N ALA A 3 4.64 5.82 -4.00
CA ALA A 3 5.77 6.58 -4.51
C ALA A 3 5.36 8.05 -4.72
N VAL A 4 6.12 8.76 -5.57
CA VAL A 4 5.92 10.18 -5.86
C VAL A 4 4.46 10.53 -6.23
N GLY A 5 3.80 9.71 -7.08
CA GLY A 5 2.41 9.98 -7.49
C GLY A 5 1.40 9.95 -6.35
N ALA A 6 1.49 9.00 -5.43
CA ALA A 6 0.60 8.94 -4.26
C ALA A 6 0.88 10.09 -3.28
N PHE A 7 2.15 10.47 -3.10
CA PHE A 7 2.53 11.62 -2.29
C PHE A 7 1.97 12.92 -2.89
N MET A 8 2.05 13.10 -4.21
CA MET A 8 1.44 14.24 -4.90
C MET A 8 -0.07 14.32 -4.69
N SER A 9 -0.77 13.19 -4.85
CA SER A 9 -2.22 13.14 -4.67
C SER A 9 -2.63 13.51 -3.23
N MET A 10 -1.88 13.00 -2.25
CA MET A 10 -2.11 13.34 -0.84
C MET A 10 -1.81 14.81 -0.57
N ALA A 11 -0.69 15.35 -1.04
CA ALA A 11 -0.32 16.75 -0.87
C ALA A 11 -1.34 17.70 -1.50
N ALA A 12 -1.87 17.33 -2.67
CA ALA A 12 -2.91 18.12 -3.35
C ALA A 12 -4.21 18.20 -2.53
N GLY A 13 -4.57 17.13 -1.80
CA GLY A 13 -5.71 17.14 -0.87
C GLY A 13 -5.58 18.18 0.25
N TYR A 14 -4.36 18.54 0.62
CA TYR A 14 -4.05 19.59 1.59
C TYR A 14 -3.71 20.94 0.92
N GLY A 15 -3.91 21.09 -0.37
CA GLY A 15 -3.60 22.33 -1.12
C GLY A 15 -2.08 22.57 -1.30
N ILE A 16 -1.25 21.58 -1.05
CA ILE A 16 0.21 21.72 -1.16
C ILE A 16 0.64 21.41 -2.61
N LYS A 17 1.24 22.41 -3.25
CA LYS A 17 1.75 22.27 -4.62
C LYS A 17 3.16 21.66 -4.63
N PRO A 18 3.52 20.85 -5.65
CA PRO A 18 4.88 20.29 -5.79
C PRO A 18 6.00 21.34 -5.70
N ALA A 19 5.81 22.51 -6.30
CA ALA A 19 6.79 23.61 -6.24
C ALA A 19 7.04 24.11 -4.80
N ASN A 20 6.05 24.08 -3.92
CA ASN A 20 6.23 24.46 -2.51
C ASN A 20 7.10 23.45 -1.78
N ILE A 21 6.96 22.16 -2.13
CA ILE A 21 7.80 21.09 -1.58
C ILE A 21 9.23 21.26 -2.05
N LEU A 22 9.46 21.56 -3.33
CA LEU A 22 10.78 21.85 -3.86
C LEU A 22 11.43 23.03 -3.10
N ALA A 23 10.72 24.14 -2.97
CA ALA A 23 11.22 25.32 -2.28
C ALA A 23 11.60 25.04 -0.81
N ALA A 24 10.84 24.21 -0.12
CA ALA A 24 11.10 23.84 1.27
C ALA A 24 12.26 22.83 1.42
N VAL A 25 12.34 21.86 0.52
CA VAL A 25 13.27 20.73 0.64
C VAL A 25 14.65 21.06 0.08
N ARG A 26 14.73 21.80 -1.04
CA ARG A 26 15.99 22.04 -1.74
C ARG A 26 17.08 22.69 -0.88
N PRO A 27 16.78 23.69 -0.02
CA PRO A 27 17.79 24.33 0.84
C PRO A 27 18.37 23.44 1.93
N ILE A 28 17.63 22.41 2.36
CA ILE A 28 18.00 21.52 3.48
C ILE A 28 18.38 20.11 3.02
N ALA A 29 18.26 19.83 1.71
CA ALA A 29 18.54 18.51 1.18
C ALA A 29 20.04 18.19 1.25
N GLU A 30 20.35 17.03 1.83
CA GLU A 30 21.69 16.49 1.82
C GLU A 30 22.06 16.05 0.40
N ARG A 31 23.25 16.45 -0.05
CA ARG A 31 23.70 16.32 -1.44
C ARG A 31 23.65 14.87 -1.94
N GLY A 32 24.21 13.93 -1.18
CA GLY A 32 24.27 12.52 -1.60
C GLY A 32 22.90 11.88 -1.69
N ALA A 33 22.01 12.18 -0.75
CA ALA A 33 20.62 11.69 -0.78
C ALA A 33 19.81 12.33 -1.92
N TRP A 34 20.06 13.60 -2.23
CA TRP A 34 19.46 14.28 -3.39
C TRP A 34 19.88 13.64 -4.72
N GLU A 35 21.20 13.44 -4.93
CA GLU A 35 21.74 12.82 -6.14
C GLU A 35 21.19 11.39 -6.32
N LYS A 36 21.09 10.62 -5.23
CA LYS A 36 20.48 9.30 -5.23
C LYS A 36 18.99 9.33 -5.59
N ALA A 37 18.24 10.33 -5.13
CA ALA A 37 16.85 10.51 -5.52
C ALA A 37 16.74 10.88 -7.00
N ALA A 38 17.55 11.84 -7.48
CA ALA A 38 17.57 12.31 -8.87
C ALA A 38 17.90 11.18 -9.87
N SER A 39 18.82 10.28 -9.53
CA SER A 39 19.24 9.18 -10.41
C SER A 39 18.11 8.19 -10.77
N LYS A 40 16.98 8.29 -10.08
CA LYS A 40 15.80 7.44 -10.32
C LYS A 40 14.81 8.07 -11.31
N PHE A 41 14.98 9.35 -11.68
CA PHE A 41 14.01 10.12 -12.45
C PHE A 41 13.64 9.45 -13.79
N GLU A 42 14.64 9.04 -14.58
CA GLU A 42 14.42 8.45 -15.90
C GLU A 42 13.81 7.05 -15.86
N ARG A 43 13.95 6.35 -14.72
CA ARG A 43 13.49 4.97 -14.54
C ARG A 43 12.10 4.87 -13.92
N MET A 44 11.50 6.00 -13.56
CA MET A 44 10.24 6.06 -12.82
C MET A 44 9.26 7.03 -13.48
N PRO A 45 7.94 6.87 -13.26
CA PRO A 45 6.94 7.80 -13.79
C PRO A 45 7.19 9.23 -13.32
N GLN A 46 7.23 10.17 -14.26
CA GLN A 46 7.59 11.56 -14.02
C GLN A 46 6.37 12.45 -13.71
N PHE A 47 5.17 12.01 -14.02
CA PHE A 47 3.91 12.72 -13.72
C PHE A 47 3.84 14.16 -14.27
N GLY A 48 4.56 14.45 -15.37
CA GLY A 48 4.64 15.79 -15.96
C GLY A 48 5.47 16.79 -15.15
N LEU A 49 6.26 16.34 -14.19
CA LEU A 49 7.15 17.18 -13.38
C LEU A 49 8.54 17.29 -14.03
N ASP A 50 9.17 18.44 -13.83
CA ASP A 50 10.61 18.59 -14.07
C ASP A 50 11.44 17.79 -13.06
N ILE A 51 12.71 17.56 -13.41
CA ILE A 51 13.60 16.71 -12.61
C ILE A 51 13.81 17.24 -11.18
N GLU A 52 13.89 18.55 -10.97
CA GLU A 52 14.12 19.11 -9.63
C GLU A 52 12.91 18.94 -8.73
N THR A 53 11.72 19.27 -9.25
CA THR A 53 10.45 19.11 -8.53
C THR A 53 10.19 17.64 -8.22
N TRP A 54 10.39 16.74 -9.20
CA TRP A 54 10.24 15.30 -8.98
C TRP A 54 11.24 14.78 -7.93
N THR A 55 12.50 15.23 -8.01
CA THR A 55 13.55 14.83 -7.07
C THR A 55 13.22 15.27 -5.64
N ALA A 56 12.68 16.47 -5.44
CA ALA A 56 12.26 16.93 -4.13
C ALA A 56 11.18 16.02 -3.51
N LEU A 57 10.17 15.65 -4.29
CA LEU A 57 9.14 14.71 -3.84
C LEU A 57 9.72 13.33 -3.54
N ARG A 58 10.60 12.84 -4.40
CA ARG A 58 11.28 11.56 -4.18
C ARG A 58 12.18 11.57 -2.95
N TYR A 59 12.90 12.66 -2.72
CA TYR A 59 13.72 12.84 -1.53
C TYR A 59 12.91 12.71 -0.25
N VAL A 60 11.74 13.35 -0.17
CA VAL A 60 10.84 13.24 0.99
C VAL A 60 10.35 11.79 1.17
N VAL A 61 9.93 11.13 0.09
CA VAL A 61 9.47 9.74 0.14
C VAL A 61 10.58 8.79 0.61
N ASP A 62 11.80 8.95 0.08
CA ASP A 62 12.94 8.12 0.47
C ASP A 62 13.37 8.41 1.91
N GLY A 63 13.36 9.68 2.34
CA GLY A 63 13.64 10.08 3.72
C GLY A 63 12.63 9.47 4.70
N TRP A 64 11.33 9.52 4.37
CA TRP A 64 10.31 8.88 5.19
C TRP A 64 10.53 7.36 5.32
N ARG A 65 10.83 6.69 4.21
CA ARG A 65 11.13 5.25 4.21
C ARG A 65 12.36 4.90 5.04
N ALA A 66 13.38 5.73 4.97
CA ALA A 66 14.60 5.56 5.76
C ALA A 66 14.34 5.76 7.27
N ALA A 67 13.44 6.67 7.62
CA ALA A 67 13.06 6.91 9.02
C ALA A 67 12.15 5.80 9.60
N HIS A 68 11.49 5.00 8.73
CA HIS A 68 10.54 3.97 9.12
C HIS A 68 10.89 2.58 8.54
N PRO A 69 12.10 2.04 8.79
CA PRO A 69 12.56 0.82 8.17
C PRO A 69 11.70 -0.40 8.53
N SER A 70 11.18 -0.47 9.74
CA SER A 70 10.29 -1.57 10.17
C SER A 70 8.97 -1.60 9.41
N ILE A 71 8.42 -0.44 9.04
CA ILE A 71 7.21 -0.37 8.22
C ILE A 71 7.50 -0.84 6.80
N VAL A 72 8.64 -0.40 6.24
CA VAL A 72 9.06 -0.81 4.89
C VAL A 72 9.33 -2.32 4.84
N GLN A 73 10.00 -2.88 5.87
CA GLN A 73 10.19 -4.32 5.98
C GLN A 73 8.86 -5.05 6.09
N GLY A 74 7.94 -4.55 6.91
CA GLY A 74 6.60 -5.11 7.04
C GLY A 74 5.82 -5.19 5.73
N TRP A 75 6.03 -4.26 4.78
CA TRP A 75 5.42 -4.35 3.45
C TRP A 75 5.97 -5.54 2.66
N TRP A 76 7.27 -5.80 2.75
CA TRP A 76 7.89 -6.95 2.07
C TRP A 76 7.45 -8.26 2.70
N ASP A 77 7.47 -8.35 4.02
CA ASP A 77 7.02 -9.53 4.76
C ASP A 77 5.55 -9.85 4.44
N MET A 78 4.71 -8.81 4.31
CA MET A 78 3.31 -8.95 3.92
C MET A 78 3.16 -9.51 2.50
N GLN A 79 3.93 -9.00 1.55
CA GLN A 79 3.91 -9.48 0.18
C GLN A 79 4.36 -10.94 0.09
N ASP A 80 5.44 -11.28 0.77
CA ASP A 80 5.97 -12.65 0.80
C ASP A 80 4.97 -13.62 1.45
N ALA A 81 4.30 -13.21 2.53
CA ALA A 81 3.27 -14.00 3.18
C ALA A 81 2.04 -14.24 2.28
N VAL A 82 1.62 -13.24 1.53
CA VAL A 82 0.51 -13.35 0.57
C VAL A 82 0.86 -14.31 -0.56
N ILE A 83 2.08 -14.21 -1.12
CA ILE A 83 2.56 -15.12 -2.17
C ILE A 83 2.63 -16.54 -1.63
N ALA A 84 3.26 -16.75 -0.48
CA ALA A 84 3.38 -18.05 0.16
C ALA A 84 2.01 -18.71 0.41
N ALA A 85 1.03 -17.95 0.88
CA ALA A 85 -0.32 -18.49 1.11
C ALA A 85 -1.00 -18.96 -0.18
N VAL A 86 -0.78 -18.28 -1.32
CA VAL A 86 -1.31 -18.70 -2.62
C VAL A 86 -0.54 -19.90 -3.17
N GLU A 87 0.74 -20.04 -2.85
CA GLU A 87 1.57 -21.21 -3.23
C GLU A 87 1.19 -22.48 -2.45
N THR A 88 0.78 -22.34 -1.18
CA THR A 88 0.43 -23.45 -0.29
C THR A 88 -1.05 -23.47 0.10
N PRO A 89 -1.98 -23.71 -0.86
CA PRO A 89 -3.41 -23.66 -0.58
C PRO A 89 -3.81 -24.70 0.47
N GLY A 90 -4.60 -24.27 1.44
CA GLY A 90 -5.05 -25.10 2.56
C GLY A 90 -4.17 -25.02 3.80
N GLU A 91 -3.11 -24.22 3.76
CA GLU A 91 -2.22 -23.97 4.90
C GLU A 91 -2.28 -22.52 5.37
N PHE A 92 -2.04 -22.30 6.66
CA PHE A 92 -1.93 -20.97 7.23
C PHE A 92 -0.50 -20.45 7.17
N VAL A 93 -0.32 -19.32 6.53
CA VAL A 93 0.91 -18.52 6.61
C VAL A 93 0.74 -17.46 7.70
N ARG A 94 1.67 -17.40 8.65
CA ARG A 94 1.61 -16.51 9.82
C ARG A 94 2.65 -15.42 9.73
N MET A 95 2.26 -14.19 10.09
CA MET A 95 3.19 -13.07 10.23
C MET A 95 2.90 -12.28 11.52
N LEU A 96 3.83 -11.40 11.91
CA LEU A 96 3.76 -10.60 13.15
C LEU A 96 3.46 -11.47 14.39
N GLY A 97 4.18 -12.58 14.53
CA GLY A 97 3.96 -13.50 15.64
C GLY A 97 2.61 -14.21 15.62
N GLY A 98 2.00 -14.36 14.43
CA GLY A 98 0.69 -15.01 14.25
C GLY A 98 -0.51 -14.09 14.44
N ARG A 99 -0.28 -12.80 14.68
CA ARG A 99 -1.37 -11.79 14.80
C ARG A 99 -2.11 -11.58 13.49
N ILE A 100 -1.40 -11.67 12.35
CA ILE A 100 -2.00 -11.71 11.02
C ILE A 100 -1.71 -13.09 10.44
N ARG A 101 -2.73 -13.69 9.81
CA ARG A 101 -2.61 -15.01 9.18
C ARG A 101 -3.25 -14.96 7.82
N PHE A 102 -2.58 -15.53 6.83
CA PHE A 102 -3.13 -15.72 5.50
C PHE A 102 -3.51 -17.16 5.28
N PHE A 103 -4.58 -17.38 4.56
CA PHE A 103 -5.06 -18.70 4.17
C PHE A 103 -5.66 -18.63 2.77
N CYS A 104 -5.13 -19.40 1.85
CA CYS A 104 -5.73 -19.56 0.53
C CYS A 104 -6.55 -20.84 0.53
N ALA A 105 -7.82 -20.76 0.14
CA ALA A 105 -8.67 -21.92 -0.02
C ALA A 105 -8.08 -22.91 -1.05
N ARG A 106 -8.26 -24.23 -0.85
CA ARG A 106 -7.68 -25.25 -1.73
C ARG A 106 -8.15 -25.15 -3.18
N ASP A 107 -9.36 -24.67 -3.41
CA ASP A 107 -9.91 -24.37 -4.74
C ASP A 107 -9.40 -23.04 -5.31
N ARG A 108 -8.56 -22.32 -4.56
CA ARG A 108 -8.02 -20.98 -4.89
C ARG A 108 -9.10 -19.95 -5.22
N ARG A 109 -10.30 -20.14 -4.72
CA ARG A 109 -11.40 -19.19 -4.94
C ARG A 109 -11.23 -17.94 -4.12
N PHE A 110 -10.70 -18.08 -2.89
CA PHE A 110 -10.45 -16.96 -1.99
C PHE A 110 -9.09 -17.07 -1.30
N LEU A 111 -8.43 -15.92 -1.17
CA LEU A 111 -7.38 -15.67 -0.22
C LEU A 111 -7.97 -14.88 0.94
N HIS A 112 -7.76 -15.33 2.15
CA HIS A 112 -8.24 -14.72 3.39
C HIS A 112 -7.09 -14.17 4.19
N MET A 113 -7.24 -12.93 4.69
CA MET A 113 -6.39 -12.33 5.71
C MET A 113 -7.18 -12.28 7.01
N TYR A 114 -6.73 -12.99 8.03
CA TYR A 114 -7.30 -13.02 9.37
C TYR A 114 -6.60 -11.98 10.24
N LEU A 115 -7.36 -11.08 10.84
CA LEU A 115 -6.89 -10.03 11.74
C LEU A 115 -7.01 -10.46 13.21
N PRO A 116 -6.30 -9.77 14.15
CA PRO A 116 -6.38 -10.07 15.58
C PRO A 116 -7.77 -10.02 16.17
N SER A 117 -8.64 -9.16 15.67
CA SER A 117 -10.05 -9.03 16.05
C SER A 117 -10.94 -10.22 15.68
N GLY A 118 -10.41 -11.15 14.84
CA GLY A 118 -11.20 -12.21 14.21
C GLY A 118 -11.84 -11.81 12.88
N ARG A 119 -11.78 -10.52 12.49
CA ARG A 119 -12.21 -10.06 11.18
C ARG A 119 -11.41 -10.74 10.08
N VAL A 120 -12.08 -11.05 8.96
CA VAL A 120 -11.48 -11.66 7.78
C VAL A 120 -11.66 -10.74 6.59
N LEU A 121 -10.55 -10.34 5.97
CA LEU A 121 -10.56 -9.72 4.65
C LEU A 121 -10.41 -10.81 3.60
N SER A 122 -11.24 -10.78 2.56
CA SER A 122 -11.30 -11.83 1.55
C SER A 122 -11.06 -11.26 0.16
N TYR A 123 -10.15 -11.90 -0.56
CA TYR A 123 -9.72 -11.52 -1.90
C TYR A 123 -10.08 -12.63 -2.88
N PHE A 124 -10.82 -12.26 -3.92
CA PHE A 124 -11.41 -13.24 -4.85
C PHE A 124 -10.45 -13.60 -5.98
N GLN A 125 -10.36 -14.89 -6.30
CA GLN A 125 -9.54 -15.48 -7.37
C GLN A 125 -8.06 -15.03 -7.34
N PRO A 126 -7.32 -15.31 -6.26
CA PRO A 126 -5.90 -14.98 -6.18
C PRO A 126 -5.09 -15.77 -7.20
N ARG A 127 -4.20 -15.06 -7.92
CA ARG A 127 -3.27 -15.67 -8.88
C ARG A 127 -1.91 -15.03 -8.75
N ILE A 128 -0.85 -15.83 -8.78
CA ILE A 128 0.52 -15.33 -8.82
C ILE A 128 0.82 -14.90 -10.26
N VAL A 129 1.42 -13.72 -10.39
CA VAL A 129 1.91 -13.19 -11.64
C VAL A 129 3.42 -12.98 -11.52
N GLU A 130 4.15 -13.62 -12.42
CA GLU A 130 5.59 -13.44 -12.51
C GLU A 130 5.94 -12.07 -13.11
N PRO A 131 7.11 -11.50 -12.77
CA PRO A 131 7.57 -10.26 -13.38
C PRO A 131 7.71 -10.43 -14.89
N LYS A 132 7.32 -9.42 -15.65
CA LYS A 132 7.54 -9.42 -17.11
C LYS A 132 9.04 -9.44 -17.38
N ARG A 133 9.51 -10.34 -18.27
CA ARG A 133 10.87 -10.28 -18.81
C ARG A 133 11.01 -8.98 -19.61
N LYS A 134 12.17 -8.33 -19.51
CA LYS A 134 12.45 -7.02 -20.14
C LYS A 134 12.39 -6.98 -21.67
N ASP A 135 12.10 -8.09 -22.32
CA ASP A 135 12.23 -8.25 -23.79
C ASP A 135 10.88 -8.19 -24.54
N GLU A 136 9.77 -7.91 -23.89
CA GLU A 136 8.49 -7.76 -24.57
C GLU A 136 8.09 -6.29 -24.64
N ASP A 137 8.30 -5.68 -25.83
CA ASP A 137 7.72 -4.42 -26.26
C ASP A 137 6.19 -4.47 -26.08
N THR A 138 5.69 -3.83 -25.03
CA THR A 138 4.27 -3.49 -24.93
C THR A 138 4.15 -2.06 -24.45
N ASP A 139 3.64 -1.21 -25.35
CA ASP A 139 3.28 0.20 -25.20
C ASP A 139 2.14 0.46 -24.18
N GLU A 140 2.14 -0.20 -23.05
CA GLU A 140 1.27 0.15 -21.95
C GLU A 140 2.14 0.59 -20.77
N ALA A 141 2.45 1.88 -20.78
CA ALA A 141 3.01 2.61 -19.65
C ALA A 141 2.00 2.68 -18.49
N GLU A 142 1.59 1.54 -17.97
CA GLU A 142 1.04 1.50 -16.64
C GLU A 142 2.17 1.76 -15.66
N ALA A 143 2.03 2.87 -14.93
CA ALA A 143 2.94 3.38 -13.93
C ALA A 143 3.71 2.25 -13.23
N ALA A 144 4.93 2.01 -13.68
CA ALA A 144 5.87 1.09 -13.05
C ALA A 144 6.22 1.64 -11.68
N GLN A 145 5.40 1.29 -10.70
CA GLN A 145 5.82 1.38 -9.32
C GLN A 145 6.89 0.31 -9.09
N ASP A 146 7.82 0.58 -8.19
CA ASP A 146 8.94 -0.30 -7.76
C ASP A 146 8.56 -1.78 -7.47
N HIS A 147 7.27 -2.12 -7.58
CA HIS A 147 6.68 -3.43 -7.31
C HIS A 147 6.44 -4.28 -8.58
N ASN A 148 6.61 -3.72 -9.79
CA ASN A 148 6.27 -4.43 -11.03
C ASN A 148 7.35 -5.45 -11.46
N ASP A 149 8.57 -5.31 -10.93
CA ASP A 149 9.71 -6.20 -11.23
C ASP A 149 9.77 -7.43 -10.30
N ARG A 150 8.75 -7.62 -9.44
CA ARG A 150 8.70 -8.75 -8.51
C ARG A 150 7.43 -9.57 -8.71
N ARG A 151 7.50 -10.83 -8.30
CA ARG A 151 6.33 -11.69 -8.17
C ARG A 151 5.27 -11.01 -7.31
N ARG A 152 4.02 -11.09 -7.71
CA ARG A 152 2.89 -10.49 -7.00
C ARG A 152 1.64 -11.34 -7.16
N VAL A 153 0.69 -11.13 -6.27
CA VAL A 153 -0.63 -11.73 -6.39
C VAL A 153 -1.57 -10.73 -7.06
N VAL A 154 -2.40 -11.21 -7.98
CA VAL A 154 -3.49 -10.45 -8.60
C VAL A 154 -4.80 -11.11 -8.21
N VAL A 155 -5.79 -10.30 -7.86
CA VAL A 155 -7.14 -10.73 -7.47
C VAL A 155 -8.18 -10.04 -8.35
N GLU A 156 -9.41 -10.50 -8.30
CA GLU A 156 -10.54 -9.84 -8.96
C GLU A 156 -11.39 -9.09 -7.93
N GLY A 157 -11.76 -7.86 -8.26
CA GLY A 157 -12.52 -7.02 -7.35
C GLY A 157 -12.94 -5.69 -7.98
N ARG A 158 -13.56 -4.83 -7.17
CA ARG A 158 -13.88 -3.46 -7.57
C ARG A 158 -12.66 -2.57 -7.42
N ASP A 159 -12.22 -1.98 -8.53
CA ASP A 159 -11.08 -1.06 -8.56
C ASP A 159 -11.58 0.39 -8.40
N SER A 160 -11.30 0.99 -7.25
CA SER A 160 -11.66 2.39 -6.97
C SER A 160 -11.00 3.37 -7.94
N LYS A 161 -9.79 3.06 -8.43
CA LYS A 161 -9.07 3.88 -9.42
C LYS A 161 -9.73 3.87 -10.80
N ARG A 162 -10.56 2.87 -11.07
CA ARG A 162 -11.33 2.73 -12.31
C ARG A 162 -12.83 3.01 -12.10
N GLY A 163 -13.16 3.86 -11.14
CA GLY A 163 -14.55 4.24 -10.84
C GLY A 163 -15.39 3.08 -10.30
N GLY A 164 -14.79 2.14 -9.57
CA GLY A 164 -15.47 1.01 -8.96
C GLY A 164 -15.86 -0.10 -9.94
N LYS A 165 -15.31 -0.13 -11.15
CA LYS A 165 -15.52 -1.21 -12.11
C LYS A 165 -14.84 -2.49 -11.63
N TRP A 166 -15.48 -3.62 -11.90
CA TRP A 166 -14.89 -4.93 -11.62
C TRP A 166 -13.70 -5.20 -12.54
N GLY A 167 -12.61 -5.69 -11.97
CA GLY A 167 -11.40 -5.97 -12.72
C GLY A 167 -10.30 -6.58 -11.90
N LYS A 168 -9.12 -6.71 -12.51
CA LYS A 168 -7.93 -7.23 -11.86
C LYS A 168 -7.27 -6.16 -11.00
N ILE A 169 -6.98 -6.50 -9.75
CA ILE A 169 -6.29 -5.65 -8.76
C ILE A 169 -4.98 -6.33 -8.40
N SER A 170 -3.87 -5.63 -8.55
CA SER A 170 -2.57 -6.11 -8.10
C SER A 170 -2.45 -5.91 -6.60
N LEU A 171 -2.30 -6.99 -5.85
CA LEU A 171 -1.96 -6.96 -4.45
C LEU A 171 -0.45 -6.82 -4.30
N TYR A 172 -0.05 -5.83 -3.53
CA TYR A 172 1.35 -5.62 -3.13
C TYR A 172 1.40 -5.31 -1.64
N GLY A 173 2.50 -5.60 -1.00
CA GLY A 173 2.59 -5.57 0.45
C GLY A 173 2.16 -4.25 1.10
N GLY A 174 2.40 -3.11 0.45
CA GLY A 174 1.93 -1.82 0.95
C GLY A 174 0.40 -1.68 0.94
N LEU A 175 -0.29 -2.19 -0.09
CA LEU A 175 -1.76 -2.20 -0.15
C LEU A 175 -2.35 -3.14 0.89
N GLU A 176 -1.77 -4.34 1.03
CA GLU A 176 -2.22 -5.31 2.04
C GLU A 176 -2.03 -4.77 3.46
N TRP A 177 -0.90 -4.09 3.69
CA TRP A 177 -0.63 -3.42 4.96
C TRP A 177 -1.66 -2.32 5.25
N GLU A 178 -1.99 -1.51 4.25
CA GLU A 178 -3.02 -0.47 4.34
C GLU A 178 -4.39 -1.07 4.68
N ASN A 179 -4.80 -2.13 3.95
CA ASN A 179 -6.06 -2.82 4.21
C ASN A 179 -6.11 -3.37 5.64
N ALA A 180 -5.02 -3.98 6.13
CA ALA A 180 -4.94 -4.50 7.49
C ALA A 180 -5.06 -3.36 8.53
N VAL A 181 -4.33 -2.26 8.35
CA VAL A 181 -4.36 -1.11 9.28
C VAL A 181 -5.75 -0.47 9.30
N GLN A 182 -6.34 -0.19 8.14
CA GLN A 182 -7.69 0.39 8.08
C GLN A 182 -8.74 -0.50 8.74
N ALA A 183 -8.67 -1.82 8.51
CA ALA A 183 -9.60 -2.75 9.14
C ALA A 183 -9.41 -2.82 10.66
N LEU A 184 -8.16 -2.81 11.16
CA LEU A 184 -7.85 -2.78 12.59
C LEU A 184 -8.30 -1.48 13.25
N CYS A 185 -8.07 -0.33 12.61
CA CYS A 185 -8.56 0.96 13.13
C CYS A 185 -10.10 0.96 13.22
N ARG A 186 -10.78 0.38 12.22
CA ARG A 186 -12.24 0.23 12.27
C ARG A 186 -12.71 -0.67 13.40
N ASP A 187 -11.96 -1.74 13.71
CA ASP A 187 -12.28 -2.64 14.82
C ASP A 187 -12.09 -1.92 16.16
N LEU A 188 -10.98 -1.17 16.32
CA LEU A 188 -10.73 -0.38 17.54
C LEU A 188 -11.81 0.69 17.76
N LEU A 189 -12.25 1.37 16.69
CA LEU A 189 -13.36 2.33 16.79
C LEU A 189 -14.64 1.64 17.25
N ALA A 190 -14.98 0.48 16.68
CA ALA A 190 -16.18 -0.27 17.06
C ALA A 190 -16.13 -0.70 18.53
N ASP A 191 -14.99 -1.21 18.99
CA ASP A 191 -14.78 -1.59 20.39
C ASP A 191 -14.89 -0.38 21.33
N GLY A 192 -14.33 0.77 20.92
CA GLY A 192 -14.45 2.03 21.67
C GLY A 192 -15.91 2.51 21.79
N MET A 193 -16.67 2.44 20.69
CA MET A 193 -18.10 2.78 20.72
C MET A 193 -18.90 1.87 21.66
N LEU A 194 -18.64 0.56 21.63
CA LEU A 194 -19.29 -0.39 22.55
C LEU A 194 -18.92 -0.10 24.01
N ALA A 195 -17.66 0.22 24.29
CA ALA A 195 -17.22 0.59 25.63
C ALA A 195 -17.91 1.88 26.13
N CYS A 196 -18.15 2.87 25.27
CA CYS A 196 -18.92 4.06 25.60
C CYS A 196 -20.37 3.71 25.97
N GLU A 197 -21.04 2.87 25.18
CA GLU A 197 -22.39 2.38 25.46
C GLU A 197 -22.46 1.65 26.80
N GLU A 198 -21.54 0.74 27.08
CA GLU A 198 -21.44 0.00 28.33
C GLU A 198 -21.21 0.92 29.55
N ALA A 199 -20.49 2.03 29.36
CA ALA A 199 -20.25 3.04 30.38
C ALA A 199 -21.43 4.01 30.58
N GLY A 200 -22.51 3.85 29.82
CA GLY A 200 -23.71 4.69 29.90
C GLY A 200 -23.67 5.96 29.05
N TYR A 201 -22.74 6.05 28.11
CA TYR A 201 -22.63 7.13 27.13
C TYR A 201 -23.16 6.65 25.78
N PRO A 202 -24.44 6.86 25.45
CA PRO A 202 -25.02 6.37 24.20
C PRO A 202 -24.39 7.07 22.99
N VAL A 203 -23.85 6.28 22.06
CA VAL A 203 -23.26 6.77 20.82
C VAL A 203 -24.36 6.94 19.77
N VAL A 204 -24.76 8.17 19.52
CA VAL A 204 -25.82 8.49 18.53
C VAL A 204 -25.29 8.73 17.13
N LEU A 205 -24.00 9.04 17.01
CA LEU A 205 -23.32 9.31 15.73
C LEU A 205 -21.82 9.18 15.92
N HIS A 206 -21.13 8.72 14.91
CA HIS A 206 -19.66 8.85 14.82
C HIS A 206 -19.27 9.55 13.52
N VAL A 207 -18.23 10.35 13.52
CA VAL A 207 -17.71 11.05 12.36
C VAL A 207 -16.31 10.56 12.08
N HIS A 208 -16.16 9.85 10.96
CA HIS A 208 -14.89 9.27 10.50
C HIS A 208 -14.26 8.33 11.57
N ASP A 209 -13.26 8.80 12.29
CA ASP A 209 -12.51 8.04 13.29
C ASP A 209 -12.87 8.41 14.74
N GLU A 210 -13.90 9.22 14.96
CA GLU A 210 -14.34 9.72 16.26
C GLU A 210 -15.76 9.23 16.59
N PRO A 211 -15.99 8.69 17.82
CA PRO A 211 -17.32 8.31 18.30
C PRO A 211 -18.21 9.50 18.61
#